data_c81a714bca7324616e8c194f73fd74ef
#
_entry.id   c81a714bca7324616e8c194f73fd74ef
#
_cell.length_a   1.000
_cell.length_b   1.000
_cell.length_c   1.000
_cell.angle_alpha   90.00
_cell.angle_beta   90.00
_cell.angle_gamma   90.00
#
_symmetry.space_group_name_H-M   'P 1'
#
loop_
_entity.id
_entity.type
_entity.pdbx_description
1 polymer ?
#
loop_
_entity_poly.entity_id
_entity_poly.type
_entity_poly.pdbx_seq_one_letter_code
_entity_poly.pdbx_strand_id
1 'polypeptide(L)'
;MRITTILLITLLLVMLGCSGIKFPGVHKIPIQQGNILEQEMIDKLRPGMTKSQVRFVLGTPLITDSFNQQRWIYLYSMIDARSKKSEKMLAVYFDESDELQRLSGDYTLSAAELELSTP
;
A
#
# COMPACT_ATOMS: atom_id res chain seq x y z
N MET A 1 -12.43 -27.30 60.89
CA MET A 1 -12.32 -28.08 59.64
C MET A 1 -13.31 -27.65 58.56
N ARG A 2 -14.59 -27.48 58.83
CA ARG A 2 -15.57 -27.09 57.78
C ARG A 2 -15.36 -25.70 57.18
N ILE A 3 -14.97 -24.72 58.01
CA ILE A 3 -14.72 -23.34 57.56
C ILE A 3 -13.46 -23.25 56.70
N THR A 4 -12.42 -23.93 57.07
CA THR A 4 -11.17 -23.98 56.27
C THR A 4 -11.37 -24.65 54.94
N THR A 5 -12.19 -25.69 54.90
CA THR A 5 -12.52 -26.37 53.62
C THR A 5 -13.34 -25.48 52.68
N ILE A 6 -14.30 -24.73 53.20
CA ILE A 6 -15.11 -23.78 52.45
C ILE A 6 -14.23 -22.63 51.90
N LEU A 7 -13.30 -22.14 52.72
CA LEU A 7 -12.37 -21.06 52.33
C LEU A 7 -11.41 -21.50 51.25
N LEU A 8 -10.98 -22.75 51.25
CA LEU A 8 -10.10 -23.34 50.26
C LEU A 8 -10.83 -23.56 48.91
N ILE A 9 -12.11 -23.97 48.97
CA ILE A 9 -12.95 -24.14 47.77
C ILE A 9 -13.27 -22.80 47.13
N THR A 10 -13.58 -21.75 47.90
CA THR A 10 -13.83 -20.41 47.39
C THR A 10 -12.58 -19.82 46.75
N LEU A 11 -11.41 -20.01 47.36
CA LEU A 11 -10.13 -19.57 46.80
C LEU A 11 -9.82 -20.28 45.46
N LEU A 12 -10.11 -21.58 45.37
CA LEU A 12 -9.93 -22.37 44.16
C LEU A 12 -10.86 -21.90 43.02
N LEU A 13 -12.13 -21.58 43.34
CA LEU A 13 -13.11 -21.05 42.39
C LEU A 13 -12.73 -19.67 41.86
N VAL A 14 -12.14 -18.81 42.64
CA VAL A 14 -11.65 -17.49 42.21
C VAL A 14 -10.48 -17.61 41.25
N MET A 15 -9.61 -18.58 41.44
CA MET A 15 -8.47 -18.85 40.55
C MET A 15 -8.89 -19.36 39.16
N LEU A 16 -10.02 -20.09 39.06
CA LEU A 16 -10.52 -20.57 37.76
C LEU A 16 -11.23 -19.50 36.93
N GLY A 17 -11.59 -18.35 37.51
CA GLY A 17 -12.34 -17.27 36.84
C GLY A 17 -11.52 -16.37 35.91
N CYS A 18 -10.19 -16.43 35.93
CA CYS A 18 -9.34 -15.45 35.22
C CYS A 18 -9.02 -15.77 33.78
N SER A 19 -9.47 -16.87 33.20
CA SER A 19 -9.06 -17.27 31.83
C SER A 19 -9.97 -16.79 30.69
N GLY A 20 -11.00 -15.97 30.97
CA GLY A 20 -12.03 -15.57 30.00
C GLY A 20 -12.02 -14.09 29.58
N ILE A 21 -11.14 -13.26 30.12
CA ILE A 21 -11.09 -11.83 29.74
C ILE A 21 -10.33 -11.68 28.41
N LYS A 22 -11.04 -11.83 27.29
CA LYS A 22 -10.55 -11.36 25.99
C LYS A 22 -10.59 -9.84 26.01
N PHE A 23 -9.41 -9.22 26.12
CA PHE A 23 -9.29 -7.77 25.94
C PHE A 23 -9.86 -7.40 24.56
N PRO A 24 -10.79 -6.44 24.46
CA PRO A 24 -11.24 -5.99 23.14
C PRO A 24 -10.03 -5.52 22.35
N GLY A 25 -9.78 -6.18 21.22
CA GLY A 25 -8.60 -5.91 20.39
C GLY A 25 -8.56 -4.43 20.01
N VAL A 26 -7.37 -3.86 20.03
CA VAL A 26 -7.15 -2.48 19.55
C VAL A 26 -7.65 -2.37 18.12
N HIS A 27 -8.56 -1.43 17.86
CA HIS A 27 -9.00 -1.13 16.50
C HIS A 27 -7.82 -0.59 15.69
N LYS A 28 -7.35 -1.38 14.73
CA LYS A 28 -6.25 -0.98 13.85
C LYS A 28 -6.83 -0.24 12.66
N ILE A 29 -6.40 1.00 12.49
CA ILE A 29 -6.77 1.83 11.35
C ILE A 29 -5.84 1.49 10.18
N PRO A 30 -6.35 1.28 8.96
CA PRO A 30 -5.50 1.10 7.78
C PRO A 30 -4.67 2.36 7.53
N ILE A 31 -3.37 2.16 7.28
CA ILE A 31 -2.43 3.25 7.01
C ILE A 31 -2.06 3.18 5.53
N GLN A 32 -2.30 4.28 4.83
CA GLN A 32 -1.92 4.46 3.43
C GLN A 32 -0.77 5.47 3.34
N GLN A 33 0.24 5.16 2.55
CA GLN A 33 1.42 5.99 2.37
C GLN A 33 1.88 5.98 0.90
N GLY A 34 2.51 7.09 0.49
CA GLY A 34 3.03 7.24 -0.86
C GLY A 34 2.01 7.78 -1.87
N ASN A 35 2.21 7.47 -3.12
CA ASN A 35 1.34 7.92 -4.21
C ASN A 35 0.11 7.01 -4.31
N ILE A 36 -1.07 7.54 -4.01
CA ILE A 36 -2.32 6.81 -4.21
C ILE A 36 -2.62 6.84 -5.71
N LEU A 37 -2.35 5.72 -6.38
CA LEU A 37 -2.63 5.56 -7.80
C LEU A 37 -3.82 4.62 -7.99
N GLU A 38 -4.85 5.13 -8.63
CA GLU A 38 -5.99 4.34 -9.06
C GLU A 38 -5.78 3.84 -10.50
N GLN A 39 -6.33 2.68 -10.83
CA GLN A 39 -6.21 2.11 -12.17
C GLN A 39 -6.71 3.08 -13.25
N GLU A 40 -7.77 3.82 -12.97
CA GLU A 40 -8.30 4.83 -13.89
C GLU A 40 -7.31 5.95 -14.24
N MET A 41 -6.41 6.31 -13.31
CA MET A 41 -5.37 7.29 -13.58
C MET A 41 -4.35 6.74 -14.56
N ILE A 42 -3.98 5.48 -14.41
CA ILE A 42 -3.02 4.79 -15.29
C ILE A 42 -3.63 4.62 -16.66
N ASP A 43 -4.91 4.27 -16.75
CA ASP A 43 -5.64 4.10 -18.01
C ASP A 43 -5.80 5.41 -18.82
N LYS A 44 -5.58 6.56 -18.19
CA LYS A 44 -5.56 7.88 -18.87
C LYS A 44 -4.22 8.20 -19.51
N LEU A 45 -3.17 7.50 -19.17
CA LEU A 45 -1.84 7.73 -19.76
C LEU A 45 -1.84 7.32 -21.23
N ARG A 46 -1.12 8.10 -22.04
CA ARG A 46 -0.96 7.84 -23.47
C ARG A 46 0.50 8.06 -23.86
N PRO A 47 1.00 7.30 -24.86
CA PRO A 47 2.30 7.55 -25.44
C PRO A 47 2.45 9.01 -25.91
N GLY A 48 3.64 9.57 -25.74
CA GLY A 48 3.91 10.95 -26.13
C GLY A 48 3.38 12.03 -25.17
N MET A 49 2.80 11.67 -24.03
CA MET A 49 2.46 12.63 -22.99
C MET A 49 3.72 13.25 -22.39
N THR A 50 3.71 14.57 -22.22
CA THR A 50 4.81 15.29 -21.57
C THR A 50 4.85 14.99 -20.07
N LYS A 51 6.01 15.22 -19.45
CA LYS A 51 6.18 15.12 -17.99
C LYS A 51 5.12 15.92 -17.20
N SER A 52 4.75 17.11 -17.69
CA SER A 52 3.71 17.95 -17.06
C SER A 52 2.34 17.29 -17.12
N GLN A 53 1.99 16.67 -18.24
CA GLN A 53 0.72 15.96 -18.39
C GLN A 53 0.67 14.71 -17.54
N VAL A 54 1.74 13.93 -17.49
CA VAL A 54 1.84 12.75 -16.61
C VAL A 54 1.71 13.17 -15.14
N ARG A 55 2.39 14.25 -14.73
CA ARG A 55 2.27 14.79 -13.36
C ARG A 55 0.86 15.29 -13.06
N PHE A 56 0.17 15.83 -14.03
CA PHE A 56 -1.22 16.25 -13.87
C PHE A 56 -2.16 15.07 -13.60
N VAL A 57 -1.91 13.92 -14.25
CA VAL A 57 -2.72 12.70 -14.12
C VAL A 57 -2.37 11.93 -12.85
N LEU A 58 -1.09 11.67 -12.61
CA LEU A 58 -0.59 10.79 -11.54
C LEU A 58 -0.18 11.54 -10.26
N GLY A 59 -0.08 12.86 -10.31
CA GLY A 59 0.51 13.65 -9.23
C GLY A 59 2.03 13.67 -9.27
N THR A 60 2.64 14.19 -8.21
CA THR A 60 4.09 14.28 -8.08
C THR A 60 4.68 12.91 -7.75
N PRO A 61 5.69 12.42 -8.50
CA PRO A 61 6.33 11.15 -8.20
C PRO A 61 7.05 11.18 -6.84
N LEU A 62 7.08 10.04 -6.17
CA LEU A 62 7.75 9.92 -4.88
C LEU A 62 9.28 9.96 -5.04
N ILE A 63 9.80 9.36 -6.11
CA ILE A 63 11.23 9.29 -6.39
C ILE A 63 11.48 9.78 -7.81
N THR A 64 12.35 10.79 -7.91
CA THR A 64 12.96 11.23 -9.17
C THR A 64 14.45 11.01 -9.04
N ASP A 65 15.03 10.25 -9.97
CA ASP A 65 16.45 9.97 -9.96
C ASP A 65 17.22 11.21 -10.45
N SER A 66 18.13 11.71 -9.65
CA SER A 66 18.97 12.86 -10.01
C SER A 66 19.95 12.55 -11.16
N PHE A 67 20.30 11.28 -11.35
CA PHE A 67 21.19 10.83 -12.42
C PHE A 67 20.43 10.43 -13.68
N ASN A 68 19.17 10.02 -13.52
CA ASN A 68 18.30 9.64 -14.63
C ASN A 68 16.94 10.33 -14.51
N GLN A 69 16.88 11.59 -14.94
CA GLN A 69 15.66 12.39 -14.89
C GLN A 69 14.55 11.89 -15.81
N GLN A 70 14.84 10.91 -16.65
CA GLN A 70 13.88 10.28 -17.57
C GLN A 70 13.08 9.15 -16.89
N ARG A 71 13.39 8.82 -15.63
CA ARG A 71 12.67 7.80 -14.86
C ARG A 71 12.04 8.38 -13.61
N TRP A 72 10.72 8.23 -13.49
CA TRP A 72 9.97 8.56 -12.30
C TRP A 72 9.41 7.30 -11.67
N ILE A 73 9.43 7.25 -10.34
CA ILE A 73 8.89 6.13 -9.58
C ILE A 73 7.78 6.62 -8.67
N TYR A 74 6.64 5.99 -8.82
CA TYR A 74 5.48 6.12 -7.95
C TYR A 74 5.40 4.87 -7.08
N LEU A 75 5.35 5.05 -5.77
CA LEU A 75 5.27 3.97 -4.81
C LEU A 75 4.05 4.16 -3.93
N TYR A 76 3.24 3.13 -3.83
CA TYR A 76 2.09 3.07 -2.96
C TYR A 76 2.27 1.96 -1.94
N SER A 77 2.03 2.27 -0.67
CA SER A 77 2.08 1.29 0.41
C SER A 77 0.82 1.41 1.26
N MET A 78 0.22 0.28 1.55
CA MET A 78 -0.96 0.17 2.40
C MET A 78 -0.74 -0.92 3.44
N ILE A 79 -1.06 -0.60 4.69
CA ILE A 79 -1.16 -1.57 5.78
C ILE A 79 -2.63 -1.68 6.14
N ASP A 80 -3.22 -2.84 5.96
CA ASP A 80 -4.62 -3.08 6.30
C ASP A 80 -4.84 -3.24 7.81
N ALA A 81 -6.10 -3.26 8.24
CA ALA A 81 -6.45 -3.46 9.65
C ALA A 81 -5.95 -4.78 10.24
N ARG A 82 -5.57 -5.75 9.40
CA ARG A 82 -4.99 -7.05 9.79
C ARG A 82 -3.46 -7.01 9.84
N SER A 83 -2.85 -5.82 9.69
CA SER A 83 -1.40 -5.61 9.63
C SER A 83 -0.73 -6.28 8.43
N LYS A 84 -1.49 -6.55 7.36
CA LYS A 84 -0.95 -7.03 6.10
C LYS A 84 -0.47 -5.82 5.29
N LYS A 85 0.82 -5.80 4.96
CA LYS A 85 1.43 -4.79 4.11
C LYS A 85 1.24 -5.16 2.65
N SER A 86 0.77 -4.20 1.86
CA SER A 86 0.66 -4.28 0.40
C SER A 86 1.41 -3.10 -0.19
N GLU A 87 2.29 -3.36 -1.14
CA GLU A 87 3.05 -2.35 -1.86
C GLU A 87 2.81 -2.52 -3.35
N LYS A 88 2.72 -1.41 -4.06
CA LYS A 88 2.64 -1.37 -5.51
C LYS A 88 3.57 -0.29 -6.03
N MET A 89 4.26 -0.57 -7.10
CA MET A 89 5.19 0.35 -7.75
C MET A 89 4.77 0.56 -9.20
N LEU A 90 4.92 1.80 -9.67
CA LEU A 90 4.81 2.16 -11.07
C LEU A 90 6.05 2.98 -11.44
N ALA A 91 6.82 2.49 -12.39
CA ALA A 91 7.93 3.20 -13.01
C ALA A 91 7.47 3.77 -14.35
N VAL A 92 7.69 5.05 -14.52
CA VAL A 92 7.34 5.82 -15.73
C VAL A 92 8.65 6.24 -16.39
N TYR A 93 8.81 5.89 -17.64
CA TYR A 93 10.02 6.20 -18.43
C TYR A 93 9.68 7.22 -19.50
N PHE A 94 10.52 8.23 -19.60
CA PHE A 94 10.44 9.29 -20.61
C PHE A 94 11.60 9.15 -21.60
N ASP A 95 11.37 9.61 -22.82
CA ASP A 95 12.41 9.70 -23.83
C ASP A 95 13.27 10.98 -23.69
N GLU A 96 14.17 11.20 -24.61
CA GLU A 96 15.04 12.40 -24.66
C GLU A 96 14.27 13.71 -24.86
N SER A 97 13.05 13.63 -25.37
CA SER A 97 12.14 14.77 -25.58
C SER A 97 11.22 15.03 -24.37
N ASP A 98 11.43 14.31 -23.25
CA ASP A 98 10.59 14.36 -22.05
C ASP A 98 9.13 13.91 -22.29
N GLU A 99 8.93 13.01 -23.26
CA GLU A 99 7.67 12.40 -23.58
C GLU A 99 7.58 10.97 -23.02
N LEU A 100 6.37 10.56 -22.63
CA LEU A 100 6.12 9.24 -22.09
C LEU A 100 6.41 8.15 -23.10
N GLN A 101 7.39 7.31 -22.79
CA GLN A 101 7.84 6.23 -23.65
C GLN A 101 7.36 4.86 -23.17
N ARG A 102 7.45 4.60 -21.86
CA ARG A 102 7.18 3.27 -21.32
C ARG A 102 6.71 3.33 -19.86
N LEU A 103 5.85 2.37 -19.52
CA LEU A 103 5.42 2.10 -18.14
C LEU A 103 5.88 0.71 -17.72
N SER A 104 6.16 0.52 -16.44
CA SER A 104 6.48 -0.78 -15.84
C SER A 104 6.05 -0.79 -14.36
N GLY A 105 5.43 -1.85 -13.91
CA GLY A 105 5.03 -1.96 -12.48
C GLY A 105 3.96 -3.01 -12.23
N ASP A 106 3.37 -2.90 -11.04
CA ASP A 106 2.43 -3.88 -10.48
C ASP A 106 0.95 -3.60 -10.86
N TYR A 107 0.73 -2.68 -11.78
CA TYR A 107 -0.61 -2.31 -12.26
C TYR A 107 -0.95 -3.02 -13.55
N THR A 108 -2.23 -3.23 -13.80
CA THR A 108 -2.70 -3.76 -15.08
C THR A 108 -2.50 -2.71 -16.16
N LEU A 109 -1.65 -2.98 -17.14
CA LEU A 109 -1.40 -2.10 -18.25
C LEU A 109 -2.48 -2.32 -19.31
N SER A 110 -3.06 -1.23 -19.83
CA SER A 110 -3.99 -1.30 -20.94
C SER A 110 -3.27 -1.67 -22.27
N ALA A 111 -4.02 -2.07 -23.30
CA ALA A 111 -3.41 -2.46 -24.56
C ALA A 111 -2.56 -1.35 -25.19
N ALA A 112 -2.93 -0.08 -25.01
CA ALA A 112 -2.14 1.07 -25.46
C ALA A 112 -0.82 1.24 -24.69
N GLU A 113 -0.80 0.79 -23.42
CA GLU A 113 0.36 0.84 -22.54
C GLU A 113 1.28 -0.37 -22.74
N LEU A 114 0.71 -1.51 -23.21
CA LEU A 114 1.51 -2.67 -23.60
C LEU A 114 2.41 -2.35 -24.81
N GLU A 115 1.94 -1.51 -25.73
CA GLU A 115 2.76 -1.03 -26.86
C GLU A 115 3.94 -0.17 -26.38
N LEU A 116 3.74 0.60 -25.28
CA LEU A 116 4.81 1.37 -24.63
C LEU A 116 5.81 0.48 -23.88
N SER A 117 5.37 -0.68 -23.40
CA SER A 117 6.22 -1.56 -22.59
C SER A 117 7.04 -2.57 -23.41
N THR A 118 6.81 -2.66 -24.70
CA THR A 118 7.60 -3.50 -25.61
C THR A 118 8.87 -2.75 -26.02
N PRO A 119 10.04 -3.39 -25.83
CA PRO A 119 11.31 -2.75 -26.23
C PRO A 119 11.44 -2.58 -27.72
#